data_dca91da2b1fedb336d084db43a1cad32
#
_entry.id   dca91da2b1fedb336d084db43a1cad32
#
_cell.length_a   1.000
_cell.length_b   1.000
_cell.length_c   1.000
_cell.angle_alpha   90.00
_cell.angle_beta   90.00
_cell.angle_gamma   90.00
#
_symmetry.space_group_name_H-M   'P 1'
#
loop_
_entity.id
_entity.type
_entity.pdbx_description
1 polymer ?
#
loop_
_entity_poly.entity_id
_entity_poly.type
_entity_poly.pdbx_seq_one_letter_code
_entity_poly.pdbx_strand_id
1 'polypeptide(L)'
;MLDNKLRNRLRVDFSNISKQIEIPNLLQLQKASFDYFLNLENGESGIEKVFKSIFPIHDPQNRLSLEYVSSEIGKPKYTIRECMERGLTYSVNLKMKIRLTLHEKDEKTGEKVGIKDIKEQEIYIREIPLMTDRVSFIINGVERVVVNQLHRSPGVIFKEEESSTVVNKLVYTAQIIPDRGSWLYFEYDAKDVLYVRINKRRKVPVTMLFRALGYKKQDIIKLFYPIQTIHVKKDKFLTEFNPNDFMDRIEYDIKDEKGKIIHQAGKRLTKKKAEQLIKDGLKWIEYPVEILLNRYLANPIIDKESGEVLFDSLTLLDESKLAKIKEQKSFEIANDLANGVDAAIINSFAQDNETLKLLKQSENIDDENDLAAIRIYKVMRPGEPVVKDAAKAFVNDLFFNPERYDLTKVGRMKMNHKLGLEVPEYVTVLTNEDIIKT
;
A
#
# COMPACT_ATOMS: atom_id res chain seq x y z
N MET A 1 -24.17 70.52 7.36
CA MET A 1 -25.29 70.33 8.33
C MET A 1 -25.90 68.90 8.37
N LEU A 2 -25.34 68.00 7.68
CA LEU A 2 -25.79 66.55 7.72
C LEU A 2 -25.14 65.74 8.81
N ASP A 3 -24.10 66.26 9.44
CA ASP A 3 -23.26 65.50 10.35
C ASP A 3 -23.79 65.42 11.81
N ASN A 4 -24.66 66.38 12.21
CA ASN A 4 -25.17 66.42 13.60
C ASN A 4 -26.38 65.50 13.86
N LYS A 5 -27.15 65.13 12.82
CA LYS A 5 -28.28 64.19 13.00
C LYS A 5 -27.85 62.71 13.12
N LEU A 6 -26.68 62.38 12.65
CA LEU A 6 -26.10 61.02 12.77
C LEU A 6 -25.42 60.79 14.12
N ARG A 7 -24.99 61.86 14.81
CA ARG A 7 -24.34 61.78 16.13
C ARG A 7 -25.30 61.48 17.28
N ASN A 8 -26.60 61.74 17.09
CA ASN A 8 -27.60 61.48 18.15
C ASN A 8 -28.32 60.14 18.03
N ARG A 9 -27.87 59.24 17.20
CA ARG A 9 -28.32 57.83 17.26
C ARG A 9 -27.65 57.19 18.46
N LEU A 10 -28.41 56.83 19.48
CA LEU A 10 -27.97 55.97 20.60
C LEU A 10 -27.45 54.67 19.97
N ARG A 11 -26.16 54.59 19.84
CA ARG A 11 -25.51 53.31 19.53
C ARG A 11 -25.45 52.53 20.82
N VAL A 12 -26.09 51.38 20.83
CA VAL A 12 -25.91 50.43 21.92
C VAL A 12 -24.45 49.92 21.83
N ASP A 13 -23.71 50.24 22.85
CA ASP A 13 -22.30 49.79 22.97
C ASP A 13 -22.29 48.47 23.76
N PHE A 14 -21.90 47.41 23.08
CA PHE A 14 -21.72 46.08 23.65
C PHE A 14 -20.28 45.82 24.12
N SER A 15 -19.43 46.85 24.19
CA SER A 15 -18.02 46.72 24.60
C SER A 15 -17.85 46.27 26.07
N ASN A 16 -18.85 46.43 26.89
CA ASN A 16 -18.84 46.00 28.31
C ASN A 16 -19.11 44.48 28.48
N ILE A 17 -19.45 43.78 27.40
CA ILE A 17 -19.53 42.33 27.45
C ILE A 17 -18.09 41.81 27.48
N SER A 18 -17.69 41.19 28.61
CA SER A 18 -16.37 40.57 28.73
C SER A 18 -16.18 39.58 27.60
N LYS A 19 -15.10 39.74 26.84
CA LYS A 19 -14.72 38.80 25.78
C LYS A 19 -14.50 37.44 26.42
N GLN A 20 -15.39 36.51 26.19
CA GLN A 20 -15.25 35.15 26.70
C GLN A 20 -14.23 34.34 25.91
N ILE A 21 -14.04 34.71 24.64
CA ILE A 21 -13.10 34.03 23.73
C ILE A 21 -12.36 35.14 22.94
N GLU A 22 -11.04 35.08 22.97
CA GLU A 22 -10.22 35.94 22.13
C GLU A 22 -10.28 35.45 20.68
N ILE A 23 -10.36 36.38 19.74
CA ILE A 23 -10.29 36.04 18.30
C ILE A 23 -8.86 35.54 18.03
N PRO A 24 -8.68 34.29 17.58
CA PRO A 24 -7.34 33.78 17.28
C PRO A 24 -6.70 34.58 16.15
N ASN A 25 -5.38 34.75 16.22
CA ASN A 25 -4.64 35.36 15.14
C ASN A 25 -4.69 34.43 13.91
N LEU A 26 -5.36 34.89 12.85
CA LEU A 26 -5.55 34.10 11.62
C LEU A 26 -4.24 33.72 10.90
N LEU A 27 -3.15 34.46 11.17
CA LEU A 27 -1.83 34.24 10.59
C LEU A 27 -0.88 33.46 11.52
N GLN A 28 -1.37 33.09 12.70
CA GLN A 28 -0.53 32.43 13.71
C GLN A 28 0.01 31.08 13.22
N LEU A 29 -0.77 30.35 12.45
CA LEU A 29 -0.36 29.04 11.92
C LEU A 29 0.86 29.16 11.00
N GLN A 30 0.80 30.09 10.05
CA GLN A 30 1.89 30.32 9.08
C GLN A 30 3.14 30.83 9.80
N LYS A 31 2.98 31.78 10.73
CA LYS A 31 4.09 32.35 11.50
C LYS A 31 4.75 31.28 12.36
N ALA A 32 3.97 30.54 13.17
CA ALA A 32 4.50 29.50 14.03
C ALA A 32 5.18 28.37 13.24
N SER A 33 4.63 27.98 12.08
CA SER A 33 5.23 26.99 11.21
C SER A 33 6.58 27.44 10.65
N PHE A 34 6.69 28.72 10.24
CA PHE A 34 7.92 29.27 9.71
C PHE A 34 8.97 29.47 10.82
N ASP A 35 8.56 29.96 11.99
CA ASP A 35 9.42 30.10 13.16
C ASP A 35 9.98 28.72 13.57
N TYR A 36 9.12 27.69 13.62
CA TYR A 36 9.54 26.31 13.88
C TYR A 36 10.53 25.78 12.83
N PHE A 37 10.31 26.10 11.56
CA PHE A 37 11.20 25.69 10.47
C PHE A 37 12.60 26.28 10.62
N LEU A 38 12.73 27.55 11.01
CA LEU A 38 13.98 28.29 11.11
C LEU A 38 14.63 28.28 12.51
N ASN A 39 13.93 27.91 13.57
CA ASN A 39 14.44 28.00 14.93
C ASN A 39 15.55 26.97 15.19
N LEU A 40 16.81 27.39 15.09
CA LEU A 40 17.99 26.56 15.32
C LEU A 40 18.42 26.53 16.80
N GLU A 41 17.84 27.36 17.68
CA GLU A 41 18.31 27.51 19.06
C GLU A 41 18.00 26.27 19.92
N ASN A 42 16.95 25.55 19.62
CA ASN A 42 16.50 24.39 20.42
C ASN A 42 16.96 23.04 19.87
N GLY A 43 17.72 22.99 18.77
CA GLY A 43 18.20 21.73 18.18
C GLY A 43 17.10 20.81 17.61
N GLU A 44 15.86 21.29 17.51
CA GLU A 44 14.69 20.57 17.03
C GLU A 44 13.95 21.29 15.91
N SER A 45 14.61 22.23 15.22
CA SER A 45 13.99 22.96 14.11
C SER A 45 13.60 22.02 12.95
N GLY A 46 12.66 22.48 12.12
CA GLY A 46 12.26 21.73 10.93
C GLY A 46 13.44 21.45 9.99
N ILE A 47 14.35 22.43 9.81
CA ILE A 47 15.57 22.26 9.00
C ILE A 47 16.50 21.20 9.61
N GLU A 48 16.77 21.27 10.92
CA GLU A 48 17.64 20.30 11.58
C GLU A 48 17.07 18.87 11.55
N LYS A 49 15.75 18.71 11.72
CA LYS A 49 15.11 17.40 11.59
C LYS A 49 15.30 16.81 10.20
N VAL A 50 15.19 17.63 9.15
CA VAL A 50 15.47 17.18 7.79
C VAL A 50 16.91 16.75 7.63
N PHE A 51 17.87 17.55 8.11
CA PHE A 51 19.29 17.16 8.04
C PHE A 51 19.56 15.89 8.85
N LYS A 52 19.09 15.80 10.08
CA LYS A 52 19.25 14.60 10.93
C LYS A 52 18.60 13.35 10.34
N SER A 53 17.56 13.47 9.49
CA SER A 53 16.97 12.33 8.81
C SER A 53 17.77 11.85 7.60
N ILE A 54 18.59 12.71 7.00
CA ILE A 54 19.41 12.37 5.84
C ILE A 54 20.79 11.87 6.29
N PHE A 55 21.37 12.51 7.31
CA PHE A 55 22.66 12.15 7.86
C PHE A 55 22.52 11.16 9.04
N PRO A 56 23.48 10.25 9.26
CA PRO A 56 24.75 10.11 8.54
C PRO A 56 24.62 9.40 7.19
N ILE A 57 25.41 9.84 6.21
CA ILE A 57 25.54 9.17 4.93
C ILE A 57 26.79 8.29 4.98
N HIS A 58 26.62 7.00 4.67
CA HIS A 58 27.71 6.03 4.68
C HIS A 58 28.10 5.62 3.25
N ASP A 59 29.40 5.44 3.05
CA ASP A 59 29.91 4.81 1.85
C ASP A 59 29.45 3.33 1.76
N PRO A 60 29.18 2.75 0.57
CA PRO A 60 28.84 1.35 0.40
C PRO A 60 29.83 0.37 1.07
N GLN A 61 31.08 0.76 1.18
CA GLN A 61 32.10 0.00 1.90
C GLN A 61 32.19 0.32 3.39
N ASN A 62 31.35 1.23 3.92
CA ASN A 62 31.40 1.69 5.32
C ASN A 62 32.78 2.19 5.80
N ARG A 63 33.60 2.72 4.89
CA ARG A 63 34.92 3.35 5.23
C ARG A 63 34.79 4.82 5.58
N LEU A 64 33.81 5.49 4.96
CA LEU A 64 33.54 6.91 5.13
C LEU A 64 32.16 7.10 5.73
N SER A 65 32.05 8.01 6.69
CA SER A 65 30.78 8.52 7.16
C SER A 65 30.77 10.04 7.10
N LEU A 66 29.71 10.59 6.50
CA LEU A 66 29.46 12.02 6.45
C LEU A 66 28.36 12.34 7.46
N GLU A 67 28.67 13.17 8.45
CA GLU A 67 27.80 13.47 9.58
C GLU A 67 27.40 14.94 9.59
N TYR A 68 26.14 15.21 9.96
CA TYR A 68 25.67 16.55 10.26
C TYR A 68 26.11 16.98 11.65
N VAL A 69 26.71 18.16 11.76
CA VAL A 69 27.18 18.73 13.06
C VAL A 69 26.23 19.83 13.51
N SER A 70 26.06 20.86 12.71
CA SER A 70 25.21 22.02 13.04
C SER A 70 24.84 22.79 11.78
N SER A 71 23.81 23.61 11.88
CA SER A 71 23.49 24.62 10.86
C SER A 71 23.46 26.02 11.45
N GLU A 72 23.77 27.00 10.63
CA GLU A 72 23.77 28.40 10.98
C GLU A 72 23.03 29.22 9.94
N ILE A 73 22.22 30.16 10.41
CA ILE A 73 21.50 31.10 9.58
C ILE A 73 22.14 32.46 9.72
N GLY A 74 22.57 33.01 8.60
CA GLY A 74 23.18 34.33 8.55
C GLY A 74 22.18 35.46 8.76
N LYS A 75 22.65 36.69 8.79
CA LYS A 75 21.80 37.89 8.78
C LYS A 75 21.44 38.26 7.34
N PRO A 76 20.26 38.87 7.11
CA PRO A 76 19.90 39.36 5.80
C PRO A 76 20.84 40.47 5.34
N LYS A 77 21.26 40.44 4.08
CA LYS A 77 22.21 41.42 3.51
C LYS A 77 21.56 42.76 3.25
N TYR A 78 20.26 42.76 2.91
CA TYR A 78 19.49 43.92 2.52
C TYR A 78 18.22 44.03 3.35
N THR A 79 17.74 45.24 3.54
CA THR A 79 16.46 45.48 4.19
C THR A 79 15.31 45.16 3.23
N ILE A 80 14.11 44.96 3.78
CA ILE A 80 12.90 44.69 3.01
C ILE A 80 12.68 45.76 1.92
N ARG A 81 12.86 47.02 2.28
CA ARG A 81 12.68 48.15 1.36
C ARG A 81 13.70 48.14 0.21
N GLU A 82 14.96 47.91 0.52
CA GLU A 82 16.00 47.80 -0.50
C GLU A 82 15.76 46.63 -1.44
N CYS A 83 15.25 45.47 -0.92
CA CYS A 83 14.90 44.34 -1.76
C CYS A 83 13.76 44.66 -2.75
N MET A 84 12.75 45.42 -2.29
CA MET A 84 11.66 45.88 -3.18
C MET A 84 12.14 46.85 -4.23
N GLU A 85 12.97 47.84 -3.85
CA GLU A 85 13.46 48.87 -4.77
C GLU A 85 14.44 48.32 -5.81
N ARG A 86 15.27 47.31 -5.43
CA ARG A 86 16.30 46.71 -6.30
C ARG A 86 15.86 45.45 -7.01
N GLY A 87 14.64 44.99 -6.79
CA GLY A 87 14.16 43.74 -7.38
C GLY A 87 14.85 42.48 -6.82
N LEU A 88 15.27 42.51 -5.55
CA LEU A 88 15.98 41.41 -4.88
C LEU A 88 15.02 40.58 -4.02
N THR A 89 15.47 39.38 -3.62
CA THR A 89 14.78 38.54 -2.66
C THR A 89 15.27 38.81 -1.25
N TYR A 90 14.36 39.02 -0.30
CA TYR A 90 14.68 39.16 1.11
C TYR A 90 14.98 37.77 1.68
N SER A 91 16.27 37.45 1.84
CA SER A 91 16.76 36.11 2.18
C SER A 91 17.96 36.15 3.13
N VAL A 92 18.21 35.01 3.73
CA VAL A 92 19.41 34.73 4.55
C VAL A 92 20.14 33.52 4.02
N ASN A 93 21.46 33.50 4.25
CA ASN A 93 22.30 32.36 3.90
C ASN A 93 22.13 31.26 4.93
N LEU A 94 21.86 30.04 4.49
CA LEU A 94 21.94 28.85 5.29
C LEU A 94 23.29 28.18 5.05
N LYS A 95 24.04 27.98 6.13
CA LYS A 95 25.28 27.23 6.15
C LYS A 95 25.12 25.99 6.99
N MET A 96 25.87 24.96 6.66
CA MET A 96 25.88 23.70 7.38
C MET A 96 27.31 23.27 7.66
N LYS A 97 27.58 22.88 8.89
CA LYS A 97 28.84 22.27 9.28
C LYS A 97 28.69 20.75 9.19
N ILE A 98 29.51 20.14 8.36
CA ILE A 98 29.56 18.70 8.17
C ILE A 98 30.90 18.15 8.66
N ARG A 99 30.90 16.91 9.10
CA ARG A 99 32.05 16.14 9.53
C ARG A 99 32.18 14.91 8.65
N LEU A 100 33.34 14.78 8.01
CA LEU A 100 33.72 13.57 7.29
C LEU A 100 34.65 12.75 8.21
N THR A 101 34.21 11.55 8.56
CA THR A 101 34.94 10.60 9.37
C THR A 101 35.45 9.45 8.51
N LEU A 102 36.76 9.25 8.48
CA LEU A 102 37.40 8.11 7.83
C LEU A 102 37.64 7.02 8.88
N HIS A 103 37.03 5.86 8.69
CA HIS A 103 37.18 4.72 9.57
C HIS A 103 38.28 3.78 9.11
N GLU A 104 39.07 3.30 10.06
CA GLU A 104 40.04 2.23 9.86
C GLU A 104 39.33 0.87 10.01
N LYS A 105 39.52 -0.02 9.05
CA LYS A 105 38.96 -1.36 9.09
C LYS A 105 40.07 -2.40 9.28
N ASP A 106 39.74 -3.44 10.03
CA ASP A 106 40.57 -4.63 10.09
C ASP A 106 40.44 -5.38 8.74
N GLU A 107 41.59 -5.65 8.09
CA GLU A 107 41.66 -6.33 6.80
C GLU A 107 41.10 -7.78 6.86
N LYS A 108 41.02 -8.40 8.04
CA LYS A 108 40.56 -9.78 8.22
C LYS A 108 39.10 -9.89 8.57
N THR A 109 38.56 -9.00 9.40
CA THR A 109 37.16 -9.07 9.88
C THR A 109 36.23 -8.09 9.18
N GLY A 110 36.77 -7.07 8.51
CA GLY A 110 35.98 -6.02 7.88
C GLY A 110 35.28 -5.06 8.86
N GLU A 111 35.48 -5.25 10.16
CA GLU A 111 34.89 -4.42 11.21
C GLU A 111 35.62 -3.09 11.40
N LYS A 112 34.92 -2.06 11.87
CA LYS A 112 35.48 -0.75 12.18
C LYS A 112 36.32 -0.88 13.44
N VAL A 113 37.65 -0.64 13.35
CA VAL A 113 38.59 -0.74 14.47
C VAL A 113 38.85 0.63 15.10
N GLY A 114 38.81 1.69 14.31
CA GLY A 114 39.09 3.02 14.79
C GLY A 114 38.74 4.13 13.81
N ILE A 115 39.02 5.35 14.21
CA ILE A 115 38.90 6.56 13.38
C ILE A 115 40.30 6.93 12.92
N LYS A 116 40.49 6.97 11.60
CA LYS A 116 41.78 7.32 10.99
C LYS A 116 41.95 8.83 10.83
N ASP A 117 40.92 9.52 10.41
CA ASP A 117 40.96 10.98 10.18
C ASP A 117 39.55 11.58 10.32
N ILE A 118 39.50 12.85 10.78
CA ILE A 118 38.26 13.60 10.90
C ILE A 118 38.50 14.96 10.24
N LYS A 119 37.63 15.32 9.28
CA LYS A 119 37.62 16.63 8.64
C LYS A 119 36.28 17.30 8.83
N GLU A 120 36.32 18.52 9.39
CA GLU A 120 35.12 19.35 9.49
C GLU A 120 35.20 20.51 8.51
N GLN A 121 34.10 20.81 7.86
CA GLN A 121 34.02 21.92 6.94
C GLN A 121 32.63 22.56 7.02
N GLU A 122 32.61 23.88 6.96
CA GLU A 122 31.39 24.66 6.78
C GLU A 122 31.10 24.80 5.29
N ILE A 123 29.89 24.43 4.88
CA ILE A 123 29.44 24.54 3.50
C ILE A 123 28.22 25.47 3.40
N TYR A 124 28.21 26.27 2.35
CA TYR A 124 27.06 27.05 1.96
C TYR A 124 26.05 26.15 1.25
N ILE A 125 24.80 26.11 1.77
CA ILE A 125 23.74 25.30 1.19
C ILE A 125 22.94 26.11 0.21
N ARG A 126 22.27 27.18 0.71
CA ARG A 126 21.32 27.98 -0.08
C ARG A 126 20.95 29.25 0.65
N GLU A 127 20.40 30.21 -0.10
CA GLU A 127 19.62 31.32 0.45
C GLU A 127 18.19 30.86 0.73
N ILE A 128 17.70 31.21 1.92
CA ILE A 128 16.32 30.95 2.35
C ILE A 128 15.59 32.29 2.42
N PRO A 129 14.46 32.45 1.70
CA PRO A 129 13.62 33.63 1.83
C PRO A 129 13.12 33.79 3.26
N LEU A 130 13.17 34.98 3.81
CA LEU A 130 12.63 35.31 5.12
C LEU A 130 11.20 35.81 5.04
N MET A 131 10.42 35.44 6.05
CA MET A 131 9.08 35.96 6.25
C MET A 131 9.15 37.36 6.86
N THR A 132 8.34 38.28 6.37
CA THR A 132 8.17 39.61 6.92
C THR A 132 7.22 39.60 8.13
N ASP A 133 7.15 40.70 8.87
CA ASP A 133 6.19 40.84 9.99
C ASP A 133 4.71 40.70 9.56
N ARG A 134 4.43 40.93 8.27
CA ARG A 134 3.10 40.75 7.66
C ARG A 134 2.80 39.34 7.18
N VAL A 135 3.69 38.39 7.48
CA VAL A 135 3.58 36.99 7.02
C VAL A 135 3.61 36.87 5.49
N SER A 136 4.38 37.76 4.86
CA SER A 136 4.65 37.78 3.42
C SER A 136 6.12 37.50 3.13
N PHE A 137 6.45 37.27 1.86
CA PHE A 137 7.81 37.08 1.38
C PHE A 137 8.09 38.07 0.27
N ILE A 138 9.31 38.63 0.24
CA ILE A 138 9.76 39.49 -0.87
C ILE A 138 10.59 38.62 -1.80
N ILE A 139 10.07 38.35 -2.97
CA ILE A 139 10.73 37.53 -4.00
C ILE A 139 10.92 38.35 -5.26
N ASN A 140 12.17 38.58 -5.64
CA ASN A 140 12.52 39.42 -6.79
C ASN A 140 11.87 40.81 -6.73
N GLY A 141 11.82 41.42 -5.55
CA GLY A 141 11.24 42.73 -5.30
C GLY A 141 9.70 42.77 -5.19
N VAL A 142 9.04 41.64 -5.39
CA VAL A 142 7.56 41.55 -5.32
C VAL A 142 7.14 40.90 -4.02
N GLU A 143 6.23 41.54 -3.30
CA GLU A 143 5.65 40.95 -2.09
C GLU A 143 4.66 39.84 -2.47
N ARG A 144 4.88 38.65 -1.87
CA ARG A 144 4.10 37.43 -2.12
C ARG A 144 3.68 36.80 -0.81
N VAL A 145 2.56 36.10 -0.82
CA VAL A 145 2.06 35.32 0.30
C VAL A 145 1.90 33.87 -0.11
N VAL A 146 2.11 32.98 0.85
CA VAL A 146 1.86 31.54 0.65
C VAL A 146 0.36 31.28 0.80
N VAL A 147 -0.25 30.71 -0.22
CA VAL A 147 -1.66 30.30 -0.18
C VAL A 147 -1.72 28.81 0.08
N ASN A 148 -2.48 28.41 1.09
CA ASN A 148 -2.70 26.99 1.41
C ASN A 148 -3.39 26.29 0.24
N GLN A 149 -2.85 25.14 -0.15
CA GLN A 149 -3.44 24.29 -1.17
C GLN A 149 -4.06 23.05 -0.52
N LEU A 150 -5.26 22.72 -0.95
CA LEU A 150 -5.89 21.47 -0.58
C LEU A 150 -5.37 20.35 -1.49
N HIS A 151 -4.96 19.25 -0.89
CA HIS A 151 -4.61 18.04 -1.60
C HIS A 151 -5.35 16.82 -1.01
N ARG A 152 -5.34 15.70 -1.72
CA ARG A 152 -5.94 14.48 -1.19
C ARG A 152 -5.14 14.01 0.01
N SER A 153 -5.86 13.72 1.10
CA SER A 153 -5.23 13.16 2.30
C SER A 153 -4.63 11.79 2.02
N PRO A 154 -3.46 11.47 2.60
CA PRO A 154 -2.93 10.12 2.56
C PRO A 154 -3.91 9.09 3.12
N GLY A 155 -3.81 7.87 2.63
CA GLY A 155 -4.66 6.74 3.03
C GLY A 155 -5.28 6.03 1.84
N VAL A 156 -6.33 5.24 2.08
CA VAL A 156 -7.05 4.50 1.05
C VAL A 156 -8.38 5.16 0.71
N ILE A 157 -8.71 5.22 -0.57
CA ILE A 157 -9.98 5.76 -1.10
C ILE A 157 -10.60 4.70 -2.00
N PHE A 158 -11.86 4.38 -1.73
CA PHE A 158 -12.69 3.52 -2.58
C PHE A 158 -13.67 4.37 -3.37
N LYS A 159 -13.91 4.00 -4.63
CA LYS A 159 -14.85 4.65 -5.51
C LYS A 159 -15.62 3.63 -6.32
N GLU A 160 -16.84 3.98 -6.62
CA GLU A 160 -17.72 3.29 -7.53
C GLU A 160 -17.96 4.19 -8.74
N GLU A 161 -17.75 3.66 -9.93
CA GLU A 161 -17.86 4.42 -11.18
C GLU A 161 -18.65 3.57 -12.19
N GLU A 162 -19.43 4.22 -13.05
CA GLU A 162 -20.07 3.51 -14.17
C GLU A 162 -19.02 3.15 -15.23
N SER A 163 -19.11 1.94 -15.76
CA SER A 163 -18.20 1.48 -16.81
C SER A 163 -18.40 2.31 -18.07
N SER A 164 -17.29 2.80 -18.63
CA SER A 164 -17.30 3.52 -19.91
C SER A 164 -17.56 2.63 -21.13
N THR A 165 -17.41 1.31 -20.97
CA THR A 165 -17.49 0.33 -22.07
C THR A 165 -18.74 -0.53 -22.05
N VAL A 166 -19.35 -0.76 -20.89
CA VAL A 166 -20.55 -1.57 -20.72
C VAL A 166 -21.61 -0.74 -20.03
N VAL A 167 -22.75 -0.57 -20.66
CA VAL A 167 -23.88 0.21 -20.13
C VAL A 167 -24.42 -0.44 -18.86
N ASN A 168 -24.67 0.36 -17.83
CA ASN A 168 -25.21 -0.05 -16.53
C ASN A 168 -24.33 -1.04 -15.72
N LYS A 169 -23.03 -1.16 -16.02
CA LYS A 169 -22.11 -1.94 -15.20
C LYS A 169 -21.35 -1.01 -14.28
N LEU A 170 -21.46 -1.25 -12.98
CA LEU A 170 -20.64 -0.59 -11.96
C LEU A 170 -19.27 -1.26 -11.89
N VAL A 171 -18.23 -0.46 -11.83
CA VAL A 171 -16.85 -0.89 -11.62
C VAL A 171 -16.30 -0.19 -10.37
N TYR A 172 -15.55 -0.94 -9.59
CA TYR A 172 -15.00 -0.47 -8.34
C TYR A 172 -13.53 -0.13 -8.52
N THR A 173 -13.10 0.96 -7.89
CA THR A 173 -11.71 1.36 -7.89
C THR A 173 -11.24 1.64 -6.46
N ALA A 174 -10.01 1.24 -6.15
CA ALA A 174 -9.35 1.57 -4.90
C ALA A 174 -8.05 2.31 -5.19
N GLN A 175 -7.75 3.31 -4.37
CA GLN A 175 -6.56 4.13 -4.52
C GLN A 175 -5.85 4.25 -3.18
N ILE A 176 -4.60 3.79 -3.11
CA ILE A 176 -3.72 4.05 -1.98
C ILE A 176 -2.88 5.28 -2.31
N ILE A 177 -3.03 6.32 -1.51
CA ILE A 177 -2.38 7.61 -1.68
C ILE A 177 -1.42 7.83 -0.51
N PRO A 178 -0.10 7.85 -0.74
CA PRO A 178 0.87 8.29 0.26
C PRO A 178 0.98 9.81 0.31
N ASP A 179 1.60 10.33 1.34
CA ASP A 179 2.09 11.72 1.38
C ASP A 179 3.31 11.87 0.48
N ARG A 180 4.26 10.92 0.59
CA ARG A 180 5.43 10.80 -0.26
C ARG A 180 5.56 9.36 -0.74
N GLY A 181 5.68 9.15 -2.05
CA GLY A 181 5.88 7.82 -2.62
C GLY A 181 5.00 7.51 -3.80
N SER A 182 4.98 6.24 -4.17
CA SER A 182 4.25 5.74 -5.33
C SER A 182 2.78 5.48 -5.01
N TRP A 183 1.91 6.02 -5.83
CA TRP A 183 0.47 5.79 -5.74
C TRP A 183 0.12 4.43 -6.32
N LEU A 184 -0.76 3.69 -5.65
CA LEU A 184 -1.35 2.46 -6.14
C LEU A 184 -2.82 2.69 -6.49
N TYR A 185 -3.19 2.24 -7.68
CA TYR A 185 -4.57 2.24 -8.16
C TYR A 185 -4.97 0.81 -8.48
N PHE A 186 -6.04 0.35 -7.88
CA PHE A 186 -6.68 -0.91 -8.22
C PHE A 186 -7.96 -0.61 -8.98
N GLU A 187 -8.14 -1.21 -10.12
CA GLU A 187 -9.29 -0.97 -11.00
C GLU A 187 -9.83 -2.27 -11.58
N TYR A 188 -11.13 -2.47 -11.49
CA TYR A 188 -11.81 -3.54 -12.20
C TYR A 188 -12.02 -3.17 -13.65
N ASP A 189 -11.87 -4.14 -14.53
CA ASP A 189 -12.24 -4.02 -15.94
C ASP A 189 -13.71 -4.46 -16.15
N ALA A 190 -14.27 -4.10 -17.29
CA ALA A 190 -15.59 -4.56 -17.72
C ALA A 190 -15.71 -6.10 -17.82
N LYS A 191 -14.60 -6.81 -17.93
CA LYS A 191 -14.49 -8.28 -17.93
C LYS A 191 -14.24 -8.89 -16.55
N ASP A 192 -14.42 -8.13 -15.48
CA ASP A 192 -14.15 -8.54 -14.10
C ASP A 192 -12.70 -9.01 -13.87
N VAL A 193 -11.73 -8.37 -14.52
CA VAL A 193 -10.31 -8.55 -14.27
C VAL A 193 -9.83 -7.42 -13.36
N LEU A 194 -9.12 -7.74 -12.29
CA LEU A 194 -8.55 -6.75 -11.39
C LEU A 194 -7.14 -6.38 -11.83
N TYR A 195 -6.97 -5.11 -12.12
CA TYR A 195 -5.69 -4.53 -12.53
C TYR A 195 -5.12 -3.62 -11.44
N VAL A 196 -3.81 -3.52 -11.42
CA VAL A 196 -3.08 -2.52 -10.64
C VAL A 196 -2.31 -1.57 -11.56
N ARG A 197 -2.28 -0.31 -11.15
CA ARG A 197 -1.53 0.75 -11.84
C ARG A 197 -0.68 1.50 -10.83
N ILE A 198 0.61 1.60 -11.07
CA ILE A 198 1.56 2.30 -10.22
C ILE A 198 1.85 3.66 -10.85
N ASN A 199 1.70 4.76 -10.08
CA ASN A 199 1.95 6.13 -10.55
C ASN A 199 1.31 6.46 -11.91
N LYS A 200 0.07 5.98 -12.15
CA LYS A 200 -0.63 6.14 -13.43
C LYS A 200 0.11 5.58 -14.66
N ARG A 201 1.09 4.70 -14.47
CA ARG A 201 1.75 3.97 -15.55
C ARG A 201 0.81 2.93 -16.17
N ARG A 202 1.30 2.13 -17.12
CA ARG A 202 0.52 1.07 -17.77
C ARG A 202 -0.01 0.08 -16.72
N LYS A 203 -1.27 -0.29 -16.83
CA LYS A 203 -1.90 -1.27 -15.94
C LYS A 203 -1.32 -2.67 -16.16
N VAL A 204 -1.22 -3.42 -15.08
CA VAL A 204 -0.85 -4.84 -15.07
C VAL A 204 -1.87 -5.60 -14.22
N PRO A 205 -2.14 -6.88 -14.49
CA PRO A 205 -2.99 -7.68 -13.62
C PRO A 205 -2.48 -7.67 -12.17
N VAL A 206 -3.39 -7.66 -11.21
CA VAL A 206 -3.01 -7.56 -9.78
C VAL A 206 -2.17 -8.74 -9.31
N THR A 207 -2.37 -9.90 -9.90
CA THR A 207 -1.61 -11.13 -9.60
C THR A 207 -0.12 -10.98 -9.89
N MET A 208 0.26 -10.16 -10.88
CA MET A 208 1.66 -9.78 -11.10
C MET A 208 2.26 -9.01 -9.92
N LEU A 209 1.49 -8.11 -9.30
CA LEU A 209 1.95 -7.40 -8.12
C LEU A 209 2.17 -8.37 -6.96
N PHE A 210 1.21 -9.27 -6.68
CA PHE A 210 1.36 -10.24 -5.60
C PHE A 210 2.54 -11.18 -5.81
N ARG A 211 2.77 -11.65 -7.04
CA ARG A 211 3.96 -12.46 -7.38
C ARG A 211 5.25 -11.68 -7.16
N ALA A 212 5.30 -10.42 -7.59
CA ALA A 212 6.47 -9.57 -7.36
C ALA A 212 6.74 -9.28 -5.87
N LEU A 213 5.70 -9.34 -5.02
CA LEU A 213 5.81 -9.28 -3.56
C LEU A 213 6.21 -10.64 -2.92
N GLY A 214 6.40 -11.68 -3.72
CA GLY A 214 6.88 -12.99 -3.27
C GLY A 214 5.81 -14.05 -3.03
N TYR A 215 4.52 -13.75 -3.25
CA TYR A 215 3.45 -14.73 -3.09
C TYR A 215 3.43 -15.72 -4.25
N LYS A 216 3.31 -16.99 -3.92
CA LYS A 216 3.08 -18.06 -4.91
C LYS A 216 1.61 -18.09 -5.31
N LYS A 217 1.31 -18.68 -6.46
CA LYS A 217 -0.04 -18.83 -6.99
C LYS A 217 -1.02 -19.42 -5.95
N GLN A 218 -0.58 -20.44 -5.22
CA GLN A 218 -1.35 -21.10 -4.16
C GLN A 218 -1.67 -20.16 -3.00
N ASP A 219 -0.69 -19.35 -2.59
CA ASP A 219 -0.84 -18.42 -1.47
C ASP A 219 -1.87 -17.32 -1.83
N ILE A 220 -1.82 -16.83 -3.06
CA ILE A 220 -2.78 -15.84 -3.55
C ILE A 220 -4.21 -16.42 -3.55
N ILE A 221 -4.39 -17.67 -4.00
CA ILE A 221 -5.70 -18.31 -3.97
C ILE A 221 -6.23 -18.43 -2.52
N LYS A 222 -5.36 -18.86 -1.59
CA LYS A 222 -5.72 -19.00 -0.17
C LYS A 222 -6.05 -17.67 0.52
N LEU A 223 -5.48 -16.58 0.05
CA LEU A 223 -5.74 -15.23 0.59
C LEU A 223 -7.12 -14.69 0.22
N PHE A 224 -7.61 -15.01 -0.99
CA PHE A 224 -8.84 -14.41 -1.53
C PHE A 224 -10.04 -15.35 -1.57
N TYR A 225 -9.81 -16.67 -1.50
CA TYR A 225 -10.89 -17.66 -1.59
C TYR A 225 -10.88 -18.58 -0.38
N PRO A 226 -12.05 -18.91 0.18
CA PRO A 226 -12.16 -19.94 1.20
C PRO A 226 -11.78 -21.29 0.59
N ILE A 227 -10.95 -22.03 1.28
CA ILE A 227 -10.44 -23.33 0.85
C ILE A 227 -11.21 -24.42 1.54
N GLN A 228 -11.65 -25.41 0.76
CA GLN A 228 -12.32 -26.60 1.26
C GLN A 228 -11.52 -27.83 0.93
N THR A 229 -11.23 -28.65 1.96
CA THR A 229 -10.54 -29.91 1.78
C THR A 229 -11.53 -31.02 1.48
N ILE A 230 -11.30 -31.72 0.38
CA ILE A 230 -12.09 -32.86 -0.05
C ILE A 230 -11.28 -34.12 0.17
N HIS A 231 -11.83 -35.06 0.91
CA HIS A 231 -11.26 -36.37 1.14
C HIS A 231 -11.87 -37.43 0.23
N VAL A 232 -11.06 -38.31 -0.32
CA VAL A 232 -11.51 -39.41 -1.18
C VAL A 232 -11.52 -40.69 -0.38
N LYS A 233 -12.72 -41.30 -0.23
CA LYS A 233 -12.88 -42.64 0.43
C LYS A 233 -13.85 -43.47 -0.40
N LYS A 234 -13.40 -44.66 -0.81
CA LYS A 234 -14.23 -45.63 -1.55
C LYS A 234 -14.99 -45.01 -2.72
N ASP A 235 -14.28 -44.28 -3.55
CA ASP A 235 -14.83 -43.55 -4.72
C ASP A 235 -15.81 -42.42 -4.41
N LYS A 236 -16.01 -42.07 -3.14
CA LYS A 236 -16.84 -40.92 -2.72
C LYS A 236 -15.96 -39.76 -2.29
N PHE A 237 -16.45 -38.58 -2.59
CA PHE A 237 -15.86 -37.33 -2.14
C PHE A 237 -16.53 -36.90 -0.84
N LEU A 238 -15.75 -36.70 0.21
CA LEU A 238 -16.21 -36.33 1.54
C LEU A 238 -15.58 -35.01 1.96
N THR A 239 -16.36 -34.16 2.62
CA THR A 239 -15.85 -32.96 3.26
C THR A 239 -16.24 -32.91 4.73
N GLU A 240 -15.47 -32.18 5.53
CA GLU A 240 -15.78 -31.99 6.93
C GLU A 240 -17.02 -31.09 7.08
N PHE A 241 -17.95 -31.48 7.95
CA PHE A 241 -19.18 -30.73 8.14
C PHE A 241 -18.91 -29.48 8.98
N ASN A 242 -18.96 -28.30 8.36
CA ASN A 242 -18.91 -27.00 9.02
C ASN A 242 -20.29 -26.31 8.94
N PRO A 243 -20.96 -26.07 10.08
CA PRO A 243 -22.29 -25.45 10.10
C PRO A 243 -22.39 -24.10 9.35
N ASN A 244 -21.31 -23.34 9.36
CA ASN A 244 -21.30 -22.02 8.73
C ASN A 244 -21.45 -22.05 7.21
N ASP A 245 -21.00 -23.13 6.58
CA ASP A 245 -21.05 -23.29 5.12
C ASP A 245 -22.47 -23.60 4.62
N PHE A 246 -23.41 -23.88 5.53
CA PHE A 246 -24.78 -24.35 5.22
C PHE A 246 -25.87 -23.44 5.78
N MET A 247 -25.57 -22.22 6.13
CA MET A 247 -26.56 -21.28 6.66
C MET A 247 -27.52 -20.70 5.64
N ASP A 248 -27.11 -20.72 4.38
CA ASP A 248 -27.95 -20.27 3.26
C ASP A 248 -28.81 -21.41 2.68
N ARG A 249 -29.58 -21.14 1.64
CA ARG A 249 -30.33 -22.17 0.92
C ARG A 249 -29.35 -23.13 0.26
N ILE A 250 -29.41 -24.39 0.68
CA ILE A 250 -28.58 -25.46 0.15
C ILE A 250 -29.17 -25.94 -1.16
N GLU A 251 -28.39 -25.95 -2.21
CA GLU A 251 -28.84 -26.36 -3.56
C GLU A 251 -28.90 -27.88 -3.75
N TYR A 252 -28.35 -28.65 -2.82
CA TYR A 252 -28.24 -30.10 -2.90
C TYR A 252 -28.58 -30.81 -1.57
N ASP A 253 -28.89 -32.09 -1.63
CA ASP A 253 -29.15 -32.89 -0.45
C ASP A 253 -27.87 -33.20 0.32
N ILE A 254 -27.81 -32.86 1.60
CA ILE A 254 -26.70 -33.24 2.47
C ILE A 254 -26.88 -34.70 2.85
N LYS A 255 -25.90 -35.55 2.48
CA LYS A 255 -25.83 -36.98 2.82
C LYS A 255 -24.66 -37.25 3.76
N ASP A 256 -24.82 -38.21 4.65
CA ASP A 256 -23.74 -38.73 5.48
C ASP A 256 -22.75 -39.63 4.69
N GLU A 257 -21.69 -40.09 5.32
CA GLU A 257 -20.75 -41.06 4.71
C GLU A 257 -21.44 -42.32 4.17
N LYS A 258 -22.61 -42.73 4.73
CA LYS A 258 -23.37 -43.90 4.34
C LYS A 258 -24.36 -43.62 3.22
N GLY A 259 -24.47 -42.37 2.78
CA GLY A 259 -25.40 -41.95 1.73
C GLY A 259 -26.83 -41.64 2.21
N LYS A 260 -27.07 -41.58 3.54
CA LYS A 260 -28.40 -41.25 4.08
C LYS A 260 -28.59 -39.74 4.03
N ILE A 261 -29.71 -39.27 3.48
CA ILE A 261 -30.07 -37.87 3.41
C ILE A 261 -30.35 -37.34 4.83
N ILE A 262 -29.55 -36.35 5.26
CA ILE A 262 -29.68 -35.69 6.56
C ILE A 262 -30.48 -34.39 6.40
N HIS A 263 -30.29 -33.69 5.32
CA HIS A 263 -30.98 -32.46 5.00
C HIS A 263 -31.29 -32.36 3.53
N GLN A 264 -32.50 -31.92 3.19
CA GLN A 264 -32.98 -31.82 1.80
C GLN A 264 -32.62 -30.49 1.15
N ALA A 265 -32.33 -30.50 -0.14
CA ALA A 265 -32.15 -29.33 -0.96
C ALA A 265 -33.32 -28.31 -0.85
N GLY A 266 -33.01 -27.06 -1.05
CA GLY A 266 -33.96 -25.95 -1.01
C GLY A 266 -34.40 -25.48 0.38
N LYS A 267 -33.99 -26.15 1.45
CA LYS A 267 -34.30 -25.78 2.85
C LYS A 267 -33.10 -25.18 3.51
N ARG A 268 -33.33 -24.15 4.33
CA ARG A 268 -32.28 -23.52 5.14
C ARG A 268 -31.94 -24.39 6.36
N LEU A 269 -30.64 -24.60 6.62
CA LEU A 269 -30.21 -25.29 7.80
C LEU A 269 -30.14 -24.30 8.98
N THR A 270 -30.93 -24.54 10.05
CA THR A 270 -30.91 -23.67 11.24
C THR A 270 -29.71 -24.00 12.13
N LYS A 271 -29.14 -22.98 12.81
CA LYS A 271 -28.03 -23.19 13.76
C LYS A 271 -28.29 -24.30 14.76
N LYS A 272 -29.49 -24.34 15.37
CA LYS A 272 -29.89 -25.38 16.33
C LYS A 272 -29.82 -26.79 15.74
N LYS A 273 -30.28 -26.96 14.47
CA LYS A 273 -30.24 -28.24 13.79
C LYS A 273 -28.81 -28.64 13.43
N ALA A 274 -27.97 -27.70 13.00
CA ALA A 274 -26.57 -27.93 12.71
C ALA A 274 -25.78 -28.35 13.96
N GLU A 275 -26.00 -27.68 15.10
CA GLU A 275 -25.40 -28.05 16.39
C GLU A 275 -25.85 -29.44 16.87
N GLN A 276 -27.12 -29.78 16.63
CA GLN A 276 -27.63 -31.10 16.97
C GLN A 276 -26.97 -32.18 16.14
N LEU A 277 -26.78 -31.97 14.84
CA LEU A 277 -26.10 -32.92 13.94
C LEU A 277 -24.64 -33.14 14.36
N ILE A 278 -23.94 -32.12 14.84
CA ILE A 278 -22.59 -32.28 15.39
C ILE A 278 -22.61 -33.11 16.68
N LYS A 279 -23.59 -32.86 17.59
CA LYS A 279 -23.76 -33.65 18.83
C LYS A 279 -24.10 -35.11 18.54
N ASP A 280 -24.85 -35.35 17.46
CA ASP A 280 -25.18 -36.69 16.96
C ASP A 280 -24.00 -37.41 16.28
N GLY A 281 -22.81 -36.74 16.22
CA GLY A 281 -21.56 -37.34 15.74
C GLY A 281 -21.30 -37.19 14.26
N LEU A 282 -22.04 -36.31 13.56
CA LEU A 282 -21.79 -36.03 12.14
C LEU A 282 -20.47 -35.25 11.97
N LYS A 283 -19.47 -35.89 11.38
CA LYS A 283 -18.19 -35.28 11.05
C LYS A 283 -17.98 -35.08 9.56
N TRP A 284 -18.45 -36.02 8.76
CA TRP A 284 -18.21 -36.09 7.34
C TRP A 284 -19.53 -36.12 6.57
N ILE A 285 -19.58 -35.37 5.49
CA ILE A 285 -20.70 -35.35 4.55
C ILE A 285 -20.20 -35.65 3.15
N GLU A 286 -21.06 -36.29 2.36
CA GLU A 286 -20.78 -36.57 0.95
C GLU A 286 -20.91 -35.27 0.15
N TYR A 287 -19.87 -34.95 -0.61
CA TYR A 287 -19.83 -33.78 -1.48
C TYR A 287 -20.23 -34.20 -2.90
N PRO A 288 -21.34 -33.67 -3.46
CA PRO A 288 -21.84 -34.10 -4.77
C PRO A 288 -20.80 -33.79 -5.89
N VAL A 289 -20.71 -34.75 -6.82
CA VAL A 289 -19.77 -34.62 -7.97
C VAL A 289 -20.16 -33.44 -8.85
N GLU A 290 -21.48 -33.20 -9.00
CA GLU A 290 -21.99 -32.08 -9.80
C GLU A 290 -21.50 -30.72 -9.34
N ILE A 291 -21.24 -30.58 -8.04
CA ILE A 291 -20.73 -29.32 -7.46
C ILE A 291 -19.21 -29.22 -7.60
N LEU A 292 -18.52 -30.36 -7.58
CA LEU A 292 -17.08 -30.38 -7.84
C LEU A 292 -16.74 -30.03 -9.27
N LEU A 293 -17.64 -30.34 -10.19
CA LEU A 293 -17.50 -29.90 -11.58
C LEU A 293 -17.51 -28.36 -11.64
N ASN A 294 -16.59 -27.81 -12.43
CA ASN A 294 -16.38 -26.36 -12.56
C ASN A 294 -15.82 -25.66 -11.31
N ARG A 295 -15.32 -26.40 -10.31
CA ARG A 295 -14.47 -25.82 -9.23
C ARG A 295 -13.00 -25.85 -9.62
N TYR A 296 -12.22 -24.98 -9.01
CA TYR A 296 -10.79 -24.85 -9.27
C TYR A 296 -9.98 -25.52 -8.14
N LEU A 297 -8.90 -26.19 -8.52
CA LEU A 297 -7.94 -26.71 -7.56
C LEU A 297 -7.21 -25.54 -6.86
N ALA A 298 -7.15 -25.59 -5.53
CA ALA A 298 -6.41 -24.61 -4.76
C ALA A 298 -4.91 -24.91 -4.73
N ASN A 299 -4.56 -26.19 -4.58
CA ASN A 299 -3.18 -26.67 -4.58
C ASN A 299 -2.91 -27.57 -5.80
N PRO A 300 -1.66 -27.64 -6.27
CA PRO A 300 -1.31 -28.62 -7.30
C PRO A 300 -1.42 -30.03 -6.76
N ILE A 301 -1.80 -30.93 -7.62
CA ILE A 301 -1.81 -32.37 -7.33
C ILE A 301 -0.55 -33.00 -7.92
N ILE A 302 0.24 -33.61 -7.04
CA ILE A 302 1.49 -34.24 -7.39
C ILE A 302 1.29 -35.73 -7.39
N ASP A 303 1.75 -36.44 -8.40
CA ASP A 303 1.79 -37.88 -8.44
C ASP A 303 2.77 -38.38 -7.39
N LYS A 304 2.35 -39.36 -6.60
CA LYS A 304 3.15 -39.91 -5.50
C LYS A 304 4.28 -40.83 -5.99
N GLU A 305 4.14 -41.40 -7.17
CA GLU A 305 5.11 -42.36 -7.72
C GLU A 305 6.18 -41.65 -8.54
N SER A 306 5.78 -40.72 -9.43
CA SER A 306 6.71 -40.00 -10.31
C SER A 306 7.20 -38.67 -9.72
N GLY A 307 6.51 -38.10 -8.73
CA GLY A 307 6.81 -36.77 -8.23
C GLY A 307 6.44 -35.63 -9.20
N GLU A 308 5.84 -35.95 -10.33
CA GLU A 308 5.41 -34.96 -11.31
C GLU A 308 4.10 -34.30 -10.93
N VAL A 309 3.93 -33.04 -11.35
CA VAL A 309 2.67 -32.30 -11.14
C VAL A 309 1.63 -32.80 -12.15
N LEU A 310 0.64 -33.56 -11.67
CA LEU A 310 -0.48 -34.04 -12.49
C LEU A 310 -1.40 -32.89 -12.91
N PHE A 311 -1.77 -32.06 -11.95
CA PHE A 311 -2.62 -30.90 -12.17
C PHE A 311 -2.08 -29.72 -11.38
N ASP A 312 -1.95 -28.57 -12.02
CA ASP A 312 -1.52 -27.33 -11.38
C ASP A 312 -2.69 -26.67 -10.62
N SER A 313 -2.35 -25.78 -9.69
CA SER A 313 -3.35 -24.92 -9.05
C SER A 313 -4.10 -24.08 -10.09
N LEU A 314 -5.37 -23.75 -9.81
CA LEU A 314 -6.34 -23.14 -10.75
C LEU A 314 -6.68 -23.99 -11.96
N THR A 315 -6.45 -25.30 -11.90
CA THR A 315 -7.00 -26.20 -12.89
C THR A 315 -8.50 -26.39 -12.63
N LEU A 316 -9.32 -26.13 -13.65
CA LEU A 316 -10.75 -26.37 -13.60
C LEU A 316 -11.00 -27.88 -13.57
N LEU A 317 -11.83 -28.33 -12.61
CA LEU A 317 -12.19 -29.73 -12.45
C LEU A 317 -13.24 -30.12 -13.49
N ASP A 318 -12.99 -31.17 -14.23
CA ASP A 318 -13.91 -31.87 -15.12
C ASP A 318 -13.96 -33.35 -14.77
N GLU A 319 -14.90 -34.10 -15.37
CA GLU A 319 -15.09 -35.53 -15.09
C GLU A 319 -13.80 -36.37 -15.30
N SER A 320 -13.04 -36.02 -16.33
CA SER A 320 -11.82 -36.76 -16.70
C SER A 320 -10.72 -36.57 -15.67
N LYS A 321 -10.61 -35.37 -15.11
CA LYS A 321 -9.65 -35.02 -14.07
C LYS A 321 -10.06 -35.60 -12.72
N LEU A 322 -11.37 -35.51 -12.39
CA LEU A 322 -11.90 -36.14 -11.17
C LEU A 322 -11.64 -37.64 -11.12
N ALA A 323 -11.73 -38.34 -12.26
CA ALA A 323 -11.40 -39.74 -12.33
C ALA A 323 -9.95 -40.05 -11.92
N LYS A 324 -8.97 -39.21 -12.34
CA LYS A 324 -7.57 -39.33 -11.94
C LYS A 324 -7.30 -38.91 -10.50
N ILE A 325 -8.06 -37.93 -10.00
CA ILE A 325 -7.95 -37.41 -8.62
C ILE A 325 -8.44 -38.43 -7.60
N LYS A 326 -9.32 -39.37 -7.97
CA LYS A 326 -9.79 -40.46 -7.08
C LYS A 326 -8.67 -41.32 -6.50
N GLU A 327 -7.53 -41.39 -7.13
CA GLU A 327 -6.34 -42.07 -6.63
C GLU A 327 -5.63 -41.36 -5.47
N GLN A 328 -5.94 -40.07 -5.28
CA GLN A 328 -5.41 -39.27 -4.19
C GLN A 328 -6.22 -39.46 -2.90
N LYS A 329 -5.59 -39.28 -1.73
CA LYS A 329 -6.27 -39.34 -0.44
C LYS A 329 -7.13 -38.10 -0.15
N SER A 330 -6.67 -36.94 -0.56
CA SER A 330 -7.34 -35.65 -0.38
C SER A 330 -6.79 -34.62 -1.34
N PHE A 331 -7.60 -33.62 -1.63
CA PHE A 331 -7.23 -32.43 -2.41
C PHE A 331 -7.99 -31.23 -1.91
N GLU A 332 -7.52 -30.02 -2.24
CA GLU A 332 -8.11 -28.76 -1.84
C GLU A 332 -8.74 -28.07 -3.03
N ILE A 333 -9.96 -27.57 -2.84
CA ILE A 333 -10.67 -26.75 -3.83
C ILE A 333 -10.88 -25.34 -3.29
N ALA A 334 -10.92 -24.38 -4.20
CA ALA A 334 -11.37 -23.03 -3.89
C ALA A 334 -12.91 -23.01 -3.96
N ASN A 335 -13.54 -22.59 -2.86
CA ASN A 335 -14.98 -22.43 -2.74
C ASN A 335 -15.41 -21.03 -3.20
N ASP A 336 -16.72 -20.91 -3.51
CA ASP A 336 -17.40 -19.66 -3.85
C ASP A 336 -16.80 -18.87 -5.01
N LEU A 337 -16.47 -19.57 -6.08
CA LEU A 337 -16.18 -18.92 -7.36
C LEU A 337 -17.49 -18.54 -8.03
N ALA A 338 -18.18 -17.59 -7.43
CA ALA A 338 -19.31 -16.94 -8.05
C ALA A 338 -18.85 -16.19 -9.32
N ASN A 339 -19.76 -15.97 -10.23
CA ASN A 339 -19.51 -15.17 -11.43
C ASN A 339 -19.32 -13.70 -11.05
N GLY A 340 -18.59 -12.95 -11.85
CA GLY A 340 -18.44 -11.51 -11.67
C GLY A 340 -17.22 -11.11 -10.84
N VAL A 341 -17.41 -10.18 -9.90
CA VAL A 341 -16.32 -9.58 -9.12
C VAL A 341 -15.53 -10.60 -8.30
N ASP A 342 -16.21 -11.64 -7.80
CA ASP A 342 -15.58 -12.69 -6.99
C ASP A 342 -14.59 -13.55 -7.79
N ALA A 343 -14.79 -13.64 -9.11
CA ALA A 343 -13.85 -14.33 -10.01
C ALA A 343 -12.66 -13.47 -10.47
N ALA A 344 -12.56 -12.21 -10.03
CA ALA A 344 -11.61 -11.24 -10.57
C ALA A 344 -10.13 -11.68 -10.43
N ILE A 345 -9.76 -12.33 -9.34
CA ILE A 345 -8.39 -12.82 -9.15
C ILE A 345 -8.08 -13.96 -10.12
N ILE A 346 -9.04 -14.88 -10.35
CA ILE A 346 -8.88 -15.97 -11.32
C ILE A 346 -8.76 -15.44 -12.73
N ASN A 347 -9.61 -14.47 -13.08
CA ASN A 347 -9.56 -13.80 -14.37
C ASN A 347 -8.22 -13.06 -14.56
N SER A 348 -7.67 -12.50 -13.48
CA SER A 348 -6.34 -11.87 -13.49
C SER A 348 -5.23 -12.90 -13.73
N PHE A 349 -5.32 -14.09 -13.15
CA PHE A 349 -4.37 -15.18 -13.45
C PHE A 349 -4.45 -15.65 -14.90
N ALA A 350 -5.63 -15.74 -15.48
CA ALA A 350 -5.77 -16.12 -16.87
C ALA A 350 -5.05 -15.13 -17.80
N GLN A 351 -5.17 -13.83 -17.51
CA GLN A 351 -4.47 -12.77 -18.24
C GLN A 351 -2.95 -12.80 -18.01
N ASP A 352 -2.49 -13.14 -16.80
CA ASP A 352 -1.07 -13.24 -16.45
C ASP A 352 -0.35 -14.38 -17.16
N ASN A 353 -1.00 -15.53 -17.28
CA ASN A 353 -0.36 -16.72 -17.84
C ASN A 353 0.19 -16.49 -19.26
N GLU A 354 -0.50 -15.72 -20.08
CA GLU A 354 -0.03 -15.36 -21.41
C GLU A 354 1.21 -14.46 -21.33
N THR A 355 1.16 -13.44 -20.46
CA THR A 355 2.28 -12.51 -20.28
C THR A 355 3.52 -13.22 -19.73
N LEU A 356 3.34 -14.12 -18.76
CA LEU A 356 4.43 -14.88 -18.17
C LEU A 356 5.09 -15.85 -19.16
N LYS A 357 4.31 -16.51 -20.02
CA LYS A 357 4.85 -17.37 -21.08
C LYS A 357 5.78 -16.59 -22.02
N LEU A 358 5.34 -15.39 -22.45
CA LEU A 358 6.16 -14.52 -23.30
C LEU A 358 7.44 -14.05 -22.60
N LEU A 359 7.34 -13.70 -21.30
CA LEU A 359 8.50 -13.28 -20.52
C LEU A 359 9.49 -14.41 -20.26
N LYS A 360 9.03 -15.63 -19.99
CA LYS A 360 9.90 -16.81 -19.85
C LYS A 360 10.75 -17.04 -21.09
N GLN A 361 10.16 -16.89 -22.26
CA GLN A 361 10.88 -17.04 -23.54
C GLN A 361 11.91 -15.94 -23.79
N SER A 362 11.63 -14.70 -23.35
CA SER A 362 12.51 -13.55 -23.59
C SER A 362 13.64 -13.42 -22.57
N GLU A 363 13.40 -13.77 -21.30
CA GLU A 363 14.35 -13.51 -20.20
C GLU A 363 15.10 -14.76 -19.74
N ASN A 364 14.69 -15.96 -20.18
CA ASN A 364 15.31 -17.25 -19.79
C ASN A 364 15.33 -17.49 -18.27
N ILE A 365 14.28 -17.05 -17.56
CA ILE A 365 14.09 -17.18 -16.12
C ILE A 365 12.88 -18.06 -15.88
N ASP A 366 13.00 -19.06 -14.98
CA ASP A 366 11.91 -19.98 -14.69
C ASP A 366 11.01 -19.51 -13.53
N ASP A 367 11.56 -18.74 -12.59
CA ASP A 367 10.81 -18.27 -11.42
C ASP A 367 9.80 -17.17 -11.83
N GLU A 368 8.52 -17.49 -11.63
CA GLU A 368 7.41 -16.58 -11.97
C GLU A 368 7.39 -15.30 -11.13
N ASN A 369 7.90 -15.36 -9.89
CA ASN A 369 7.98 -14.19 -9.01
C ASN A 369 9.03 -13.21 -9.53
N ASP A 370 10.16 -13.72 -10.02
CA ASP A 370 11.21 -12.91 -10.61
C ASP A 370 10.74 -12.23 -11.91
N LEU A 371 10.06 -12.99 -12.75
CA LEU A 371 9.47 -12.47 -13.98
C LEU A 371 8.44 -11.37 -13.71
N ALA A 372 7.64 -11.52 -12.65
CA ALA A 372 6.68 -10.51 -12.25
C ALA A 372 7.36 -9.21 -11.79
N ALA A 373 8.43 -9.31 -10.99
CA ALA A 373 9.21 -8.15 -10.57
C ALA A 373 9.86 -7.44 -11.77
N ILE A 374 10.44 -8.19 -12.71
CA ILE A 374 11.00 -7.67 -13.96
C ILE A 374 9.91 -6.96 -14.79
N ARG A 375 8.71 -7.53 -14.87
CA ARG A 375 7.60 -6.92 -15.59
C ARG A 375 7.22 -5.56 -15.00
N ILE A 376 7.08 -5.46 -13.67
CA ILE A 376 6.79 -4.20 -12.99
C ILE A 376 7.92 -3.20 -13.24
N TYR A 377 9.18 -3.62 -13.14
CA TYR A 377 10.33 -2.77 -13.41
C TYR A 377 10.28 -2.18 -14.82
N LYS A 378 10.05 -3.01 -15.84
CA LYS A 378 9.95 -2.58 -17.26
C LYS A 378 8.76 -1.62 -17.49
N VAL A 379 7.66 -1.78 -16.76
CA VAL A 379 6.53 -0.85 -16.83
C VAL A 379 6.89 0.51 -16.23
N MET A 380 7.64 0.51 -15.14
CA MET A 380 8.03 1.74 -14.43
C MET A 380 9.18 2.46 -15.14
N ARG A 381 10.14 1.72 -15.66
CA ARG A 381 11.36 2.20 -16.35
C ARG A 381 11.53 1.57 -17.73
N PRO A 382 10.73 2.00 -18.72
CA PRO A 382 10.83 1.44 -20.06
C PRO A 382 12.17 1.75 -20.68
N GLY A 383 12.78 0.72 -21.30
CA GLY A 383 14.06 0.85 -22.02
C GLY A 383 15.31 0.66 -21.19
N GLU A 384 15.22 0.56 -19.86
CA GLU A 384 16.39 0.22 -19.05
C GLU A 384 16.63 -1.30 -19.03
N PRO A 385 17.89 -1.76 -19.15
CA PRO A 385 18.23 -3.16 -18.92
C PRO A 385 17.97 -3.51 -17.45
N VAL A 386 17.44 -4.68 -17.21
CA VAL A 386 17.05 -5.09 -15.86
C VAL A 386 17.77 -6.37 -15.46
N VAL A 387 18.27 -6.38 -14.22
CA VAL A 387 18.78 -7.57 -13.54
C VAL A 387 17.75 -8.00 -12.50
N LYS A 388 17.57 -9.29 -12.32
CA LYS A 388 16.63 -9.92 -11.42
C LYS A 388 16.61 -9.29 -10.01
N ASP A 389 17.78 -9.20 -9.37
CA ASP A 389 17.90 -8.70 -8.00
C ASP A 389 17.59 -7.21 -7.89
N ALA A 390 17.97 -6.44 -8.91
CA ALA A 390 17.64 -5.03 -9.00
C ALA A 390 16.13 -4.80 -9.17
N ALA A 391 15.43 -5.66 -9.89
CA ALA A 391 13.98 -5.57 -10.03
C ALA A 391 13.26 -5.86 -8.71
N LYS A 392 13.68 -6.87 -7.96
CA LYS A 392 13.12 -7.17 -6.62
C LYS A 392 13.36 -6.04 -5.64
N ALA A 393 14.60 -5.56 -5.56
CA ALA A 393 14.95 -4.42 -4.71
C ALA A 393 14.12 -3.18 -5.06
N PHE A 394 13.94 -2.92 -6.36
CA PHE A 394 13.13 -1.80 -6.82
C PHE A 394 11.66 -1.89 -6.38
N VAL A 395 11.02 -3.06 -6.51
CA VAL A 395 9.63 -3.24 -6.08
C VAL A 395 9.51 -3.07 -4.57
N ASN A 396 10.46 -3.60 -3.80
CA ASN A 396 10.49 -3.41 -2.35
C ASN A 396 10.65 -1.93 -1.96
N ASP A 397 11.54 -1.22 -2.62
CA ASP A 397 11.79 0.20 -2.39
C ASP A 397 10.60 1.09 -2.73
N LEU A 398 9.75 0.69 -3.68
CA LEU A 398 8.59 1.47 -4.07
C LEU A 398 7.57 1.64 -2.95
N PHE A 399 7.43 0.65 -2.05
CA PHE A 399 6.33 0.57 -1.10
C PHE A 399 6.76 0.40 0.36
N PHE A 400 7.91 -0.21 0.62
CA PHE A 400 8.33 -0.62 1.95
C PHE A 400 9.56 0.12 2.49
N ASN A 401 10.22 0.94 1.67
CA ASN A 401 11.38 1.72 2.09
C ASN A 401 10.93 3.06 2.71
N PRO A 402 11.22 3.31 4.02
CA PRO A 402 10.83 4.55 4.70
C PRO A 402 11.40 5.82 4.07
N GLU A 403 12.54 5.72 3.37
CA GLU A 403 13.14 6.86 2.69
C GLU A 403 12.36 7.27 1.44
N ARG A 404 11.62 6.34 0.83
CA ARG A 404 10.91 6.53 -0.44
C ARG A 404 9.40 6.56 -0.32
N TYR A 405 8.85 6.00 0.76
CA TYR A 405 7.42 5.89 0.97
C TYR A 405 7.02 6.34 2.37
N ASP A 406 6.04 7.22 2.46
CA ASP A 406 5.53 7.72 3.72
C ASP A 406 4.01 7.99 3.62
N LEU A 407 3.23 7.32 4.46
CA LEU A 407 1.79 7.53 4.63
C LEU A 407 1.49 8.64 5.64
N THR A 408 2.47 9.05 6.44
CA THR A 408 2.28 9.80 7.67
C THR A 408 1.44 9.04 8.72
N LYS A 409 1.47 9.47 9.97
CA LYS A 409 0.63 8.90 11.05
C LYS A 409 -0.86 9.01 10.75
N VAL A 410 -1.28 10.15 10.16
CA VAL A 410 -2.69 10.39 9.80
C VAL A 410 -3.15 9.44 8.69
N GLY A 411 -2.32 9.24 7.67
CA GLY A 411 -2.61 8.28 6.59
C GLY A 411 -2.70 6.85 7.11
N ARG A 412 -1.79 6.44 8.00
CA ARG A 412 -1.80 5.13 8.64
C ARG A 412 -3.06 4.91 9.47
N MET A 413 -3.43 5.86 10.32
CA MET A 413 -4.65 5.80 11.11
C MET A 413 -5.90 5.66 10.22
N LYS A 414 -6.00 6.43 9.15
CA LYS A 414 -7.12 6.35 8.20
C LYS A 414 -7.18 5.01 7.46
N MET A 415 -6.02 4.46 7.07
CA MET A 415 -5.96 3.13 6.46
C MET A 415 -6.42 2.06 7.43
N ASN A 416 -5.88 2.04 8.65
CA ASN A 416 -6.27 1.09 9.68
C ASN A 416 -7.77 1.10 9.91
N HIS A 417 -8.37 2.29 10.08
CA HIS A 417 -9.81 2.42 10.29
C HIS A 417 -10.64 1.89 9.11
N LYS A 418 -10.23 2.18 7.87
CA LYS A 418 -10.99 1.76 6.68
C LYS A 418 -10.83 0.27 6.35
N LEU A 419 -9.65 -0.29 6.61
CA LEU A 419 -9.33 -1.68 6.26
C LEU A 419 -9.53 -2.64 7.45
N GLY A 420 -9.85 -2.13 8.64
CA GLY A 420 -9.96 -2.92 9.86
C GLY A 420 -8.63 -3.53 10.29
N LEU A 421 -7.54 -2.77 10.18
CA LEU A 421 -6.18 -3.19 10.53
C LEU A 421 -5.74 -2.56 11.86
N GLU A 422 -4.83 -3.25 12.56
CA GLU A 422 -4.25 -2.79 13.84
C GLU A 422 -2.74 -2.54 13.70
N VAL A 423 -2.29 -2.02 12.55
CA VAL A 423 -0.88 -1.71 12.34
C VAL A 423 -0.49 -0.48 13.17
N PRO A 424 0.65 -0.49 13.90
CA PRO A 424 1.07 0.65 14.72
C PRO A 424 1.22 1.94 13.90
N GLU A 425 0.84 3.08 14.48
CA GLU A 425 0.84 4.39 13.79
C GLU A 425 2.25 4.88 13.38
N TYR A 426 3.29 4.38 14.02
CA TYR A 426 4.67 4.71 13.65
C TYR A 426 5.15 3.99 12.39
N VAL A 427 4.43 2.96 11.92
CA VAL A 427 4.71 2.26 10.66
C VAL A 427 4.07 3.07 9.53
N THR A 428 4.84 3.97 8.94
CA THR A 428 4.36 4.88 7.90
C THR A 428 4.56 4.36 6.48
N VAL A 429 5.21 3.22 6.31
CA VAL A 429 5.32 2.51 5.02
C VAL A 429 4.16 1.54 4.83
N LEU A 430 3.91 1.09 3.59
CA LEU A 430 2.92 0.04 3.36
C LEU A 430 3.36 -1.29 3.97
N THR A 431 2.39 -2.12 4.28
CA THR A 431 2.58 -3.53 4.60
C THR A 431 1.92 -4.39 3.53
N ASN A 432 2.32 -5.64 3.42
CA ASN A 432 1.67 -6.57 2.49
C ASN A 432 0.18 -6.71 2.80
N GLU A 433 -0.18 -6.67 4.07
CA GLU A 433 -1.57 -6.75 4.53
C GLU A 433 -2.40 -5.55 4.07
N ASP A 434 -1.82 -4.34 4.04
CA ASP A 434 -2.49 -3.15 3.50
C ASP A 434 -2.91 -3.35 2.04
N ILE A 435 -2.01 -3.92 1.24
CA ILE A 435 -2.24 -4.15 -0.20
C ILE A 435 -3.31 -5.23 -0.40
N ILE A 436 -3.21 -6.33 0.35
CA ILE A 436 -4.15 -7.46 0.27
C ILE A 436 -5.56 -7.03 0.70
N LYS A 437 -5.67 -6.35 1.85
CA LYS A 437 -6.97 -5.89 2.36
C LYS A 437 -7.61 -4.81 1.49
N THR A 438 -6.82 -4.01 0.80
CA THR A 438 -7.31 -3.03 -0.17
C THR A 438 -7.90 -3.70 -1.38
#